data_f293ac33cd0ed3b0758803b39f79b0a0
#
_entry.id   f293ac33cd0ed3b0758803b39f79b0a0
#
_cell.length_a   1.000
_cell.length_b   1.000
_cell.length_c   1.000
_cell.angle_alpha   90.00
_cell.angle_beta   90.00
_cell.angle_gamma   90.00
#
_symmetry.space_group_name_H-M   'P 1'
#
loop_
_entity.id
_entity.type
_entity.pdbx_description
1 polymer ?
#
loop_
_entity_poly.entity_id
_entity_poly.type
_entity_poly.pdbx_seq_one_letter_code
_entity_poly.pdbx_strand_id
1 'polypeptide(L)' 'KNYPHEKLDRVVRRKKSDLKIINKQIAKHLSVSERGIIYKRKNGFFTFDELIKLFSYLEFTDEEIASVFRR' A
#
# COMPACT_ATOMS: atom_id res chain seq x y z
N LYS A 1 11.32 10.34 3.17
CA LYS A 1 10.43 9.19 3.45
C LYS A 1 10.60 8.76 4.89
N ASN A 2 9.49 8.50 5.55
CA ASN A 2 9.50 8.18 6.96
C ASN A 2 9.36 6.68 7.24
N TYR A 3 9.31 5.85 6.20
CA TYR A 3 9.14 4.42 6.34
C TYR A 3 9.81 3.69 5.17
N PRO A 4 10.16 2.40 5.35
CA PRO A 4 10.79 1.63 4.27
C PRO A 4 9.75 1.19 3.25
N HIS A 5 9.58 2.01 2.21
CA HIS A 5 8.52 1.79 1.22
C HIS A 5 8.69 0.48 0.44
N GLU A 6 9.90 -0.05 0.36
CA GLU A 6 10.12 -1.33 -0.29
C GLU A 6 9.50 -2.49 0.49
N LYS A 7 9.55 -2.42 1.82
CA LYS A 7 8.87 -3.42 2.65
C LYS A 7 7.37 -3.32 2.49
N LEU A 8 6.85 -2.09 2.46
CA LEU A 8 5.42 -1.88 2.24
C LEU A 8 5.00 -2.46 0.90
N ASP A 9 5.75 -2.17 -0.17
CA ASP A 9 5.38 -2.63 -1.50
C ASP A 9 5.43 -4.16 -1.61
N ARG A 10 6.34 -4.79 -0.89
CA ARG A 10 6.42 -6.26 -0.86
C ARG A 10 5.14 -6.86 -0.29
N VAL A 11 4.63 -6.28 0.80
CA VAL A 11 3.39 -6.75 1.41
C VAL A 11 2.19 -6.42 0.50
N VAL A 12 2.19 -5.24 -0.11
CA VAL A 12 1.13 -4.84 -1.05
C VAL A 12 1.03 -5.86 -2.19
N ARG A 13 2.16 -6.25 -2.77
CA ARG A 13 2.18 -7.24 -3.86
C ARG A 13 1.57 -8.55 -3.42
N ARG A 14 1.95 -9.03 -2.24
CA ARG A 14 1.43 -10.29 -1.72
C ARG A 14 -0.07 -10.19 -1.49
N LYS A 15 -0.53 -9.10 -0.89
CA LYS A 15 -1.96 -8.89 -0.63
C LYS A 15 -2.75 -8.80 -1.92
N LYS A 16 -2.21 -8.09 -2.93
CA LYS A 16 -2.86 -8.02 -4.24
C LYS A 16 -3.06 -9.40 -4.85
N SER A 17 -2.05 -10.22 -4.75
CA SER A 17 -2.13 -11.58 -5.27
C SER A 17 -3.14 -12.42 -4.50
N ASP A 18 -3.08 -12.38 -3.17
CA ASP A 18 -3.95 -13.17 -2.31
C ASP A 18 -5.42 -12.76 -2.45
N LEU A 19 -5.68 -11.46 -2.55
CA LEU A 19 -7.04 -10.93 -2.64
C LEU A 19 -7.50 -10.74 -4.07
N LYS A 20 -6.64 -10.99 -5.05
CA LYS A 20 -6.92 -10.82 -6.47
C LYS A 20 -7.36 -9.40 -6.79
N ILE A 21 -6.62 -8.44 -6.25
CA ILE A 21 -6.86 -7.02 -6.42
C ILE A 21 -5.80 -6.43 -7.35
N ILE A 22 -6.21 -5.53 -8.26
CA ILE A 22 -5.29 -4.88 -9.19
C ILE A 22 -5.09 -3.42 -8.78
N ASN A 23 -4.05 -2.78 -9.34
CA ASN A 23 -3.72 -1.39 -9.03
C ASN A 23 -4.89 -0.43 -9.27
N LYS A 24 -5.66 -0.69 -10.32
CA LYS A 24 -6.80 0.16 -10.65
C LYS A 24 -7.83 0.21 -9.52
N GLN A 25 -8.07 -0.92 -8.87
CA GLN A 25 -8.99 -1.00 -7.75
C GLN A 25 -8.46 -0.26 -6.54
N ILE A 26 -7.17 -0.40 -6.25
CA ILE A 26 -6.53 0.32 -5.15
C ILE A 26 -6.62 1.83 -5.40
N ALA A 27 -6.30 2.25 -6.62
CA ALA A 27 -6.33 3.66 -7.00
C ALA A 27 -7.72 4.25 -6.79
N LYS A 28 -8.75 3.53 -7.21
CA LYS A 28 -10.12 3.97 -7.04
C LYS A 28 -10.47 4.14 -5.56
N HIS A 29 -10.04 3.20 -4.74
CA HIS A 29 -10.32 3.24 -3.31
C HIS A 29 -9.62 4.42 -2.63
N LEU A 30 -8.42 4.75 -3.07
CA LEU A 30 -7.65 5.87 -2.52
C LEU A 30 -7.96 7.21 -3.22
N SER A 31 -8.83 7.21 -4.21
CA SER A 31 -9.22 8.41 -4.97
C SER A 31 -8.04 9.03 -5.71
N VAL A 32 -7.19 8.19 -6.29
CA VAL A 32 -6.07 8.63 -7.12
C VAL A 32 -6.12 7.89 -8.45
N SER A 33 -5.30 8.31 -9.41
CA SER A 33 -5.22 7.62 -10.69
C SER A 33 -4.41 6.32 -10.56
N GLU A 34 -4.60 5.41 -11.50
CA GLU A 34 -3.83 4.17 -11.53
C GLU A 34 -2.33 4.47 -11.66
N ARG A 35 -1.98 5.43 -12.52
CA ARG A 35 -0.60 5.87 -12.67
C ARG A 35 -0.06 6.44 -11.35
N GLY A 36 -0.89 7.18 -10.62
CA GLY A 36 -0.54 7.73 -9.32
C GLY A 36 -0.22 6.65 -8.31
N ILE A 37 -1.01 5.57 -8.29
CA ILE A 37 -0.74 4.44 -7.38
C ILE A 37 0.59 3.79 -7.71
N ILE A 38 0.88 3.57 -8.99
CA ILE A 38 2.14 2.95 -9.39
C ILE A 38 3.31 3.82 -8.94
N TYR A 39 3.20 5.13 -9.14
CA TYR A 39 4.22 6.09 -8.71
C TYR A 39 4.42 6.07 -7.19
N LYS A 40 3.32 6.10 -6.43
CA LYS A 40 3.38 6.11 -4.97
C LYS A 40 3.99 4.82 -4.43
N ARG A 41 3.66 3.68 -5.01
CA ARG A 41 4.23 2.40 -4.61
C ARG A 41 5.74 2.36 -4.87
N LYS A 42 6.15 2.85 -6.04
CA LYS A 42 7.56 2.82 -6.43
C LYS A 42 8.41 3.75 -5.57
N ASN A 43 7.89 4.91 -5.22
CA ASN A 43 8.66 5.97 -4.56
C ASN A 43 8.32 6.18 -3.08
N GLY A 44 7.27 5.55 -2.59
CA GLY A 44 6.89 5.65 -1.20
C GLY A 44 6.23 6.97 -0.80
N PHE A 45 5.50 7.59 -1.71
CA PHE A 45 4.90 8.90 -1.48
C PHE A 45 3.43 8.83 -1.06
N PHE A 46 3.07 7.86 -0.23
CA PHE A 46 1.73 7.80 0.33
C PHE A 46 1.59 8.82 1.47
N THR A 47 0.45 9.51 1.52
CA THR A 47 0.10 10.31 2.68
C THR A 47 -0.34 9.37 3.80
N PHE A 48 -0.43 9.91 5.02
CA PHE A 48 -0.88 9.12 6.16
C PHE A 48 -2.30 8.57 5.93
N ASP A 49 -3.21 9.41 5.43
CA ASP A 49 -4.56 8.98 5.12
C ASP A 49 -4.59 7.87 4.08
N GLU A 50 -3.75 8.00 3.06
CA GLU A 50 -3.65 6.98 2.02
C GLU A 50 -3.15 5.65 2.59
N LEU A 51 -2.18 5.71 3.50
CA LEU A 51 -1.67 4.51 4.16
C LEU A 51 -2.76 3.80 4.95
N ILE A 52 -3.55 4.56 5.71
CA ILE A 52 -4.63 3.99 6.49
C ILE A 52 -5.65 3.31 5.58
N LYS A 53 -6.04 3.97 4.49
CA LYS A 53 -6.96 3.40 3.52
C LYS A 53 -6.40 2.15 2.86
N LEU A 54 -5.11 2.18 2.53
CA LEU A 54 -4.43 1.06 1.90
C LEU A 54 -4.41 -0.15 2.84
N PHE A 55 -4.03 0.07 4.10
CA PHE A 55 -3.99 -1.00 5.09
C PHE A 55 -5.36 -1.63 5.29
N SER A 56 -6.38 -0.80 5.38
CA SER A 56 -7.75 -1.28 5.57
C SER A 56 -8.25 -2.06 4.34
N TYR A 57 -8.05 -1.49 3.15
CA TYR A 57 -8.54 -2.09 1.92
C TYR A 57 -7.87 -3.43 1.62
N LEU A 58 -6.57 -3.54 1.87
CA LEU A 58 -5.81 -4.75 1.60
C LEU A 58 -5.76 -5.69 2.81
N GLU A 59 -6.53 -5.38 3.86
CA GLU A 59 -6.65 -6.25 5.03
C GLU A 59 -5.32 -6.56 5.70
N PHE A 60 -4.50 -5.53 5.88
CA PHE A 60 -3.26 -5.68 6.62
C PHE A 60 -3.56 -6.04 8.08
N THR A 61 -2.84 -7.01 8.61
CA THR A 61 -2.90 -7.31 10.05
C THR A 61 -2.05 -6.29 10.80
N ASP A 62 -2.29 -6.17 12.11
CA ASP A 62 -1.47 -5.30 12.96
C ASP A 62 0.00 -5.67 12.87
N GLU A 63 0.30 -6.97 12.81
CA GLU A 63 1.66 -7.46 12.70
C GLU A 63 2.29 -7.05 11.38
N GLU A 64 1.55 -7.11 10.29
CA GLU A 64 2.04 -6.68 8.98
C GLU A 64 2.33 -5.18 8.97
N ILE A 65 1.45 -4.39 9.56
CA ILE A 65 1.67 -2.95 9.66
C ILE A 65 2.94 -2.65 10.48
N ALA A 66 3.08 -3.31 11.63
CA ALA A 66 4.26 -3.14 12.46
C ALA A 66 5.54 -3.54 11.72
N SER A 67 5.46 -4.62 10.93
CA SER A 67 6.59 -5.10 10.14
C SER A 67 7.06 -4.07 9.12
N VAL A 68 6.11 -3.36 8.49
CA VAL A 68 6.44 -2.32 7.50
C VAL A 68 7.25 -1.20 8.14
N PHE A 69 6.92 -0.82 9.36
CA PHE A 69 7.59 0.31 10.03
C PHE A 69 8.78 -0.11 10.88
N ARG A 70 9.07 -1.40 11.00
CA ARG A 70 10.21 -1.90 11.76
C ARG A 70 11.50 -1.76 10.94
N ARG A 71 12.55 -1.28 11.58
CA ARG A 71 13.85 -1.12 10.93
C ARG A 71 14.74 -2.33 11.11
#